data_ca63128d21663d66331fb4798a4f88a7
#
_entry.id   ca63128d21663d66331fb4798a4f88a7
#
_cell.length_a   1.000
_cell.length_b   1.000
_cell.length_c   1.000
_cell.angle_alpha   90.00
_cell.angle_beta   90.00
_cell.angle_gamma   90.00
#
_symmetry.space_group_name_H-M   'P 1'
#
loop_
_entity.id
_entity.type
_entity.pdbx_description
1 polymer ?
#
loop_
_entity_poly.entity_id
_entity_poly.type
_entity_poly.pdbx_seq_one_letter_code
_entity_poly.pdbx_strand_id
1 'polypeptide(L)'
;MSVLFVISGVTGMTGNELVHQILSKDDDARIIGFDNFYASSIETVEEYLDDNRFDFFEYDLNNEKEMDAIKSLVLDMKDDFDEIVYINCAAVVHTEHFYNVYETYQTNVVGMNDFLNQAIDVGAQKYINCSTSEVYSMNSWNEHGGVKESDYITMANAEHSQRTSYATGKLLTEFFMKDAVNKGKIKGCSIRFANVYSKDEKYPKHIIPHIINSFKNDGEVTLLENSKKNRRTFLQCL
;
A
#
# COMPACT_ATOMS: atom_id res chain seq x y z
N MET A 1 14.55 -2.13 -21.65
CA MET A 1 14.10 -3.37 -20.97
C MET A 1 12.65 -3.13 -20.64
N SER A 2 11.77 -3.83 -21.33
CA SER A 2 10.33 -3.68 -21.17
C SER A 2 9.86 -4.32 -19.86
N VAL A 3 9.04 -3.61 -19.08
CA VAL A 3 8.56 -4.08 -17.77
C VAL A 3 7.04 -4.03 -17.72
N LEU A 4 6.43 -5.14 -17.35
CA LEU A 4 5.02 -5.20 -17.01
C LEU A 4 4.86 -5.03 -15.49
N PHE A 5 4.21 -3.97 -15.07
CA PHE A 5 3.82 -3.74 -13.69
C PHE A 5 2.38 -4.20 -13.45
N VAL A 6 2.15 -4.97 -12.41
CA VAL A 6 0.81 -5.34 -11.94
C VAL A 6 0.61 -4.73 -10.56
N ILE A 7 -0.26 -3.74 -10.44
CA ILE A 7 -0.36 -2.90 -9.24
C ILE A 7 -1.78 -2.95 -8.68
N SER A 8 -1.91 -3.38 -7.43
CA SER A 8 -3.17 -3.28 -6.68
C SER A 8 -3.27 -1.95 -5.94
N GLY A 9 -4.47 -1.38 -5.83
CA GLY A 9 -4.69 -0.13 -5.11
C GLY A 9 -4.17 1.11 -5.85
N VAL A 10 -4.30 1.14 -7.18
CA VAL A 10 -3.76 2.22 -8.03
C VAL A 10 -4.47 3.57 -7.86
N THR A 11 -5.68 3.59 -7.35
CA THR A 11 -6.41 4.84 -7.09
C THR A 11 -6.12 5.42 -5.69
N GLY A 12 -5.46 4.65 -4.83
CA GLY A 12 -4.92 5.14 -3.57
C GLY A 12 -3.68 6.02 -3.78
N MET A 13 -3.36 6.88 -2.80
CA MET A 13 -2.28 7.87 -2.89
C MET A 13 -0.93 7.27 -3.34
N THR A 14 -0.50 6.15 -2.75
CA THR A 14 0.77 5.51 -3.11
C THR A 14 0.72 4.85 -4.49
N GLY A 15 -0.39 4.16 -4.80
CA GLY A 15 -0.56 3.50 -6.09
C GLY A 15 -0.65 4.50 -7.24
N ASN A 16 -1.38 5.59 -7.06
CA ASN A 16 -1.48 6.67 -8.05
C ASN A 16 -0.14 7.31 -8.34
N GLU A 17 0.64 7.64 -7.31
CA GLU A 17 1.99 8.19 -7.48
C GLU A 17 2.91 7.21 -8.24
N LEU A 18 2.80 5.90 -7.99
CA LEU A 18 3.56 4.90 -8.74
C LEU A 18 3.17 4.89 -10.22
N VAL A 19 1.87 4.94 -10.54
CA VAL A 19 1.39 5.04 -11.94
C VAL A 19 2.00 6.26 -12.59
N HIS A 20 1.92 7.44 -11.94
CA HIS A 20 2.52 8.68 -12.44
C HIS A 20 4.02 8.54 -12.71
N GLN A 21 4.77 8.05 -11.75
CA GLN A 21 6.23 7.92 -11.85
C GLN A 21 6.65 6.93 -12.92
N ILE A 22 5.97 5.81 -13.05
CA ILE A 22 6.28 4.80 -14.06
C ILE A 22 6.01 5.35 -15.46
N LEU A 23 4.81 5.86 -15.71
CA LEU A 23 4.43 6.39 -17.04
C LEU A 23 5.25 7.61 -17.47
N SER A 24 5.70 8.43 -16.50
CA SER A 24 6.50 9.61 -16.80
C SER A 24 7.99 9.35 -17.02
N LYS A 25 8.51 8.20 -16.57
CA LYS A 25 9.96 7.92 -16.59
C LYS A 25 10.38 6.75 -17.44
N ASP A 26 9.46 5.88 -17.81
CA ASP A 26 9.74 4.64 -18.54
C ASP A 26 8.76 4.45 -19.70
N ASP A 27 9.20 4.77 -20.91
CA ASP A 27 8.38 4.67 -22.12
C ASP A 27 8.12 3.21 -22.53
N ASP A 28 8.93 2.26 -22.06
CA ASP A 28 8.82 0.82 -22.35
C ASP A 28 7.99 0.06 -21.28
N ALA A 29 7.55 0.77 -20.25
CA ALA A 29 6.73 0.17 -19.19
C ALA A 29 5.26 0.06 -19.59
N ARG A 30 4.59 -1.00 -19.12
CA ARG A 30 3.13 -1.13 -19.14
C ARG A 30 2.61 -1.47 -17.75
N ILE A 31 1.42 -0.98 -17.43
CA ILE A 31 0.80 -1.15 -16.12
C ILE A 31 -0.57 -1.81 -16.29
N ILE A 32 -0.79 -2.90 -15.57
CA ILE A 32 -2.11 -3.44 -15.24
C ILE A 32 -2.41 -2.97 -13.82
N GLY A 33 -3.32 -2.00 -13.68
CA GLY A 33 -3.72 -1.43 -12.41
C GLY A 33 -5.15 -1.78 -12.04
N PHE A 34 -5.43 -2.04 -10.77
CA PHE A 34 -6.78 -2.27 -10.31
C PHE A 34 -7.05 -1.69 -8.92
N ASP A 35 -8.33 -1.39 -8.66
CA ASP A 35 -8.83 -0.86 -7.39
C ASP A 35 -10.35 -1.11 -7.30
N ASN A 36 -10.88 -1.23 -6.07
CA ASN A 36 -12.32 -1.39 -5.82
C ASN A 36 -12.98 -0.10 -5.30
N PHE A 37 -12.26 1.01 -5.30
CA PHE A 37 -12.71 2.32 -4.80
C PHE A 37 -13.16 2.35 -3.33
N TYR A 38 -12.67 1.43 -2.51
CA TYR A 38 -13.05 1.37 -1.09
C TYR A 38 -12.76 2.68 -0.33
N ALA A 39 -11.67 3.36 -0.67
CA ALA A 39 -11.21 4.59 0.00
C ALA A 39 -10.78 5.70 -0.97
N SER A 40 -11.07 5.54 -2.26
CA SER A 40 -10.64 6.43 -3.34
C SER A 40 -11.68 6.46 -4.45
N SER A 41 -11.36 7.02 -5.60
CA SER A 41 -12.30 7.10 -6.73
C SER A 41 -11.54 7.12 -8.06
N ILE A 42 -12.25 6.93 -9.17
CA ILE A 42 -11.69 6.89 -10.52
C ILE A 42 -10.98 8.20 -10.90
N GLU A 43 -11.43 9.35 -10.38
CA GLU A 43 -10.86 10.66 -10.70
C GLU A 43 -9.37 10.77 -10.37
N THR A 44 -8.85 9.90 -9.49
CA THR A 44 -7.42 9.92 -9.13
C THR A 44 -6.53 9.40 -10.25
N VAL A 45 -7.05 8.56 -11.15
CA VAL A 45 -6.32 7.98 -12.29
C VAL A 45 -6.87 8.44 -13.65
N GLU A 46 -7.84 9.35 -13.65
CA GLU A 46 -8.54 9.80 -14.87
C GLU A 46 -7.58 10.29 -15.95
N GLU A 47 -6.52 11.00 -15.58
CA GLU A 47 -5.52 11.52 -16.51
C GLU A 47 -4.70 10.44 -17.25
N TYR A 48 -4.69 9.21 -16.75
CA TYR A 48 -3.94 8.10 -17.33
C TYR A 48 -4.80 7.13 -18.14
N LEU A 49 -6.14 7.22 -18.08
CA LEU A 49 -7.04 6.26 -18.71
C LEU A 49 -6.92 6.22 -20.24
N ASP A 50 -6.46 7.31 -20.85
CA ASP A 50 -6.21 7.40 -22.30
C ASP A 50 -4.78 6.98 -22.69
N ASP A 51 -3.89 6.69 -21.74
CA ASP A 51 -2.54 6.18 -22.02
C ASP A 51 -2.59 4.69 -22.33
N ASN A 52 -2.18 4.32 -23.55
CA ASN A 52 -2.22 2.92 -24.01
C ASN A 52 -1.28 1.97 -23.25
N ARG A 53 -0.46 2.50 -22.36
CA ARG A 53 0.42 1.74 -21.45
C ARG A 53 -0.23 1.46 -20.09
N PHE A 54 -1.43 1.98 -19.81
CA PHE A 54 -2.14 1.81 -18.57
C PHE A 54 -3.50 1.15 -18.78
N ASP A 55 -3.64 -0.11 -18.35
CA ASP A 55 -4.89 -0.83 -18.33
C ASP A 55 -5.48 -0.77 -16.91
N PHE A 56 -6.61 -0.11 -16.74
CA PHE A 56 -7.31 0.00 -15.45
C PHE A 56 -8.51 -0.94 -15.35
N PHE A 57 -8.67 -1.58 -14.19
CA PHE A 57 -9.79 -2.46 -13.87
C PHE A 57 -10.39 -2.09 -12.51
N GLU A 58 -11.71 -1.90 -12.47
CA GLU A 58 -12.45 -1.81 -11.20
C GLU A 58 -12.66 -3.21 -10.64
N TYR A 59 -11.65 -3.70 -9.88
CA TYR A 59 -11.62 -5.06 -9.34
C TYR A 59 -11.25 -5.07 -7.86
N ASP A 60 -11.81 -6.04 -7.14
CA ASP A 60 -11.53 -6.28 -5.72
C ASP A 60 -10.48 -7.37 -5.55
N LEU A 61 -9.42 -7.06 -4.80
CA LEU A 61 -8.36 -8.00 -4.44
C LEU A 61 -8.89 -9.28 -3.75
N ASN A 62 -10.07 -9.21 -3.11
CA ASN A 62 -10.71 -10.34 -2.45
C ASN A 62 -11.65 -11.15 -3.36
N ASN A 63 -11.82 -10.74 -4.61
CA ASN A 63 -12.68 -11.43 -5.56
C ASN A 63 -11.86 -12.38 -6.44
N GLU A 64 -11.96 -13.68 -6.18
CA GLU A 64 -11.20 -14.73 -6.87
C GLU A 64 -11.37 -14.65 -8.41
N LYS A 65 -12.59 -14.42 -8.91
CA LYS A 65 -12.83 -14.37 -10.38
C LYS A 65 -12.16 -13.17 -11.04
N GLU A 66 -12.14 -12.03 -10.35
CA GLU A 66 -11.48 -10.82 -10.85
C GLU A 66 -9.96 -10.98 -10.81
N MET A 67 -9.45 -11.62 -9.77
CA MET A 67 -8.02 -11.94 -9.70
C MET A 67 -7.60 -12.98 -10.74
N ASP A 68 -8.45 -13.96 -11.03
CA ASP A 68 -8.23 -14.91 -12.13
C ASP A 68 -8.22 -14.22 -13.51
N ALA A 69 -9.04 -13.18 -13.71
CA ALA A 69 -9.01 -12.38 -14.92
C ALA A 69 -7.69 -11.61 -15.08
N ILE A 70 -7.19 -10.97 -13.99
CA ILE A 70 -5.87 -10.34 -13.99
C ILE A 70 -4.77 -11.35 -14.29
N LYS A 71 -4.82 -12.53 -13.63
CA LYS A 71 -3.85 -13.62 -13.88
C LYS A 71 -3.81 -14.04 -15.35
N SER A 72 -4.98 -14.22 -15.95
CA SER A 72 -5.10 -14.62 -17.36
C SER A 72 -4.51 -13.54 -18.28
N LEU A 73 -4.82 -12.27 -18.03
CA LEU A 73 -4.28 -11.16 -18.81
C LEU A 73 -2.75 -11.10 -18.73
N VAL A 74 -2.18 -11.26 -17.53
CA VAL A 74 -0.72 -11.30 -17.36
C VAL A 74 -0.10 -12.47 -18.10
N LEU A 75 -0.72 -13.66 -18.05
CA LEU A 75 -0.23 -14.85 -18.78
C LEU A 75 -0.26 -14.66 -20.30
N ASP A 76 -1.27 -13.97 -20.82
CA ASP A 76 -1.39 -13.67 -22.26
C ASP A 76 -0.33 -12.67 -22.75
N MET A 77 0.13 -11.78 -21.85
CA MET A 77 1.06 -10.71 -22.18
C MET A 77 2.53 -10.99 -21.80
N LYS A 78 2.77 -11.95 -20.91
CA LYS A 78 4.07 -12.11 -20.23
C LYS A 78 5.28 -12.25 -21.15
N ASP A 79 5.10 -12.85 -22.33
CA ASP A 79 6.19 -13.13 -23.26
C ASP A 79 6.60 -11.89 -24.07
N ASP A 80 5.85 -10.78 -23.96
CA ASP A 80 6.14 -9.48 -24.58
C ASP A 80 7.04 -8.60 -23.72
N PHE A 81 7.31 -9.01 -22.45
CA PHE A 81 8.08 -8.23 -21.49
C PHE A 81 9.31 -8.98 -20.94
N ASP A 82 10.38 -8.22 -20.73
CA ASP A 82 11.61 -8.75 -20.14
C ASP A 82 11.47 -9.03 -18.64
N GLU A 83 10.61 -8.28 -17.95
CA GLU A 83 10.39 -8.41 -16.51
C GLU A 83 8.92 -8.16 -16.14
N ILE A 84 8.42 -8.93 -15.18
CA ILE A 84 7.09 -8.74 -14.57
C ILE A 84 7.29 -8.40 -13.08
N VAL A 85 6.70 -7.30 -12.65
CA VAL A 85 6.79 -6.78 -11.28
C VAL A 85 5.40 -6.59 -10.69
N TYR A 86 5.12 -7.27 -9.59
CA TYR A 86 3.90 -7.09 -8.82
C TYR A 86 4.14 -6.11 -7.66
N ILE A 87 3.19 -5.18 -7.45
CA ILE A 87 3.26 -4.19 -6.35
C ILE A 87 1.92 -4.16 -5.63
N ASN A 88 1.93 -4.51 -4.35
CA ASN A 88 0.71 -4.47 -3.55
C ASN A 88 0.61 -3.15 -2.77
N CYS A 89 -0.20 -2.22 -3.28
CA CYS A 89 -0.58 -0.97 -2.60
C CYS A 89 -1.97 -1.06 -1.96
N ALA A 90 -2.81 -2.01 -2.37
CA ALA A 90 -4.16 -2.18 -1.81
C ALA A 90 -4.09 -2.51 -0.32
N ALA A 91 -4.85 -1.77 0.48
CA ALA A 91 -4.98 -2.02 1.90
C ALA A 91 -6.15 -1.24 2.52
N VAL A 92 -6.79 -1.80 3.53
CA VAL A 92 -7.66 -1.07 4.46
C VAL A 92 -6.76 -0.30 5.43
N VAL A 93 -6.71 1.04 5.30
CA VAL A 93 -5.73 1.88 6.01
C VAL A 93 -6.36 2.93 6.93
N HIS A 94 -7.66 3.18 6.85
CA HIS A 94 -8.32 4.20 7.65
C HIS A 94 -8.62 3.69 9.06
N THR A 95 -8.30 4.50 10.08
CA THR A 95 -8.39 4.12 11.49
C THR A 95 -9.77 3.62 11.89
N GLU A 96 -10.84 4.18 11.32
CA GLU A 96 -12.23 3.77 11.61
C GLU A 96 -12.53 2.35 11.12
N HIS A 97 -11.85 1.89 10.07
CA HIS A 97 -12.01 0.55 9.52
C HIS A 97 -11.28 -0.52 10.34
N PHE A 98 -10.31 -0.14 11.18
CA PHE A 98 -9.58 -1.12 12.00
C PHE A 98 -10.45 -1.81 13.06
N TYR A 99 -11.62 -1.28 13.35
CA TYR A 99 -12.61 -1.95 14.18
C TYR A 99 -13.27 -3.14 13.46
N ASN A 100 -13.29 -3.15 12.13
CA ASN A 100 -13.70 -4.26 11.31
C ASN A 100 -12.52 -5.22 11.09
N VAL A 101 -12.09 -5.88 12.16
CA VAL A 101 -10.86 -6.70 12.17
C VAL A 101 -10.89 -7.77 11.08
N TYR A 102 -12.03 -8.42 10.85
CA TYR A 102 -12.16 -9.47 9.85
C TYR A 102 -11.95 -8.93 8.42
N GLU A 103 -12.61 -7.83 8.07
CA GLU A 103 -12.46 -7.19 6.76
C GLU A 103 -11.04 -6.69 6.52
N THR A 104 -10.46 -6.05 7.54
CA THR A 104 -9.04 -5.63 7.51
C THR A 104 -8.11 -6.83 7.28
N TYR A 105 -8.37 -7.95 7.94
CA TYR A 105 -7.61 -9.18 7.78
C TYR A 105 -7.77 -9.77 6.37
N GLN A 106 -9.00 -9.83 5.86
CA GLN A 106 -9.27 -10.39 4.52
C GLN A 106 -8.47 -9.61 3.45
N THR A 107 -8.54 -8.29 3.43
CA THR A 107 -7.85 -7.49 2.42
C THR A 107 -6.34 -7.42 2.68
N ASN A 108 -5.95 -7.06 3.92
CA ASN A 108 -4.55 -6.74 4.21
C ASN A 108 -3.66 -7.97 4.36
N VAL A 109 -4.22 -9.14 4.63
CA VAL A 109 -3.45 -10.37 4.85
C VAL A 109 -3.77 -11.43 3.81
N VAL A 110 -5.04 -11.85 3.69
CA VAL A 110 -5.43 -12.94 2.78
C VAL A 110 -5.27 -12.47 1.33
N GLY A 111 -5.91 -11.37 0.95
CA GLY A 111 -5.83 -10.82 -0.41
C GLY A 111 -4.38 -10.53 -0.83
N MET A 112 -3.57 -9.93 0.08
CA MET A 112 -2.14 -9.73 -0.20
C MET A 112 -1.39 -11.05 -0.45
N ASN A 113 -1.65 -12.07 0.38
CA ASN A 113 -0.99 -13.38 0.21
C ASN A 113 -1.41 -14.07 -1.08
N ASP A 114 -2.69 -13.98 -1.45
CA ASP A 114 -3.19 -14.55 -2.69
C ASP A 114 -2.62 -13.82 -3.90
N PHE A 115 -2.46 -12.51 -3.84
CA PHE A 115 -1.79 -11.71 -4.87
C PHE A 115 -0.29 -12.04 -4.99
N LEU A 116 0.39 -12.32 -3.87
CA LEU A 116 1.77 -12.83 -3.87
C LEU A 116 1.86 -14.22 -4.51
N ASN A 117 0.93 -15.11 -4.20
CA ASN A 117 0.88 -16.44 -4.81
C ASN A 117 0.58 -16.34 -6.31
N GLN A 118 -0.31 -15.44 -6.73
CA GLN A 118 -0.55 -15.18 -8.14
C GLN A 118 0.72 -14.73 -8.87
N ALA A 119 1.48 -13.79 -8.28
CA ALA A 119 2.76 -13.33 -8.84
C ALA A 119 3.75 -14.49 -9.04
N ILE A 120 3.83 -15.40 -8.06
CA ILE A 120 4.66 -16.60 -8.15
C ILE A 120 4.18 -17.53 -9.26
N ASP A 121 2.87 -17.77 -9.35
CA ASP A 121 2.27 -18.67 -10.33
C ASP A 121 2.45 -18.22 -11.78
N VAL A 122 2.38 -16.90 -12.04
CA VAL A 122 2.61 -16.36 -13.41
C VAL A 122 4.10 -16.29 -13.76
N GLY A 123 4.98 -16.51 -12.77
CA GLY A 123 6.44 -16.45 -12.95
C GLY A 123 7.01 -15.04 -12.89
N ALA A 124 6.36 -14.11 -12.16
CA ALA A 124 6.88 -12.77 -11.95
C ALA A 124 8.26 -12.79 -11.28
N GLN A 125 9.13 -11.88 -11.70
CA GLN A 125 10.49 -11.81 -11.18
C GLN A 125 10.56 -11.08 -9.84
N LYS A 126 9.65 -10.10 -9.61
CA LYS A 126 9.68 -9.28 -8.40
C LYS A 126 8.29 -9.06 -7.81
N TYR A 127 8.26 -8.96 -6.49
CA TYR A 127 7.08 -8.54 -5.72
C TYR A 127 7.48 -7.49 -4.68
N ILE A 128 6.73 -6.39 -4.61
CA ILE A 128 6.91 -5.34 -3.62
C ILE A 128 5.67 -5.28 -2.74
N ASN A 129 5.87 -5.47 -1.44
CA ASN A 129 4.81 -5.37 -0.44
C ASN A 129 4.87 -4.03 0.28
N CYS A 130 3.80 -3.24 0.17
CA CYS A 130 3.64 -2.00 0.92
C CYS A 130 3.24 -2.33 2.37
N SER A 131 4.21 -2.35 3.28
CA SER A 131 4.05 -2.46 4.73
C SER A 131 3.97 -1.09 5.39
N THR A 132 4.13 -1.01 6.69
CA THR A 132 3.91 0.21 7.47
C THR A 132 4.90 0.36 8.63
N SER A 133 5.25 1.58 8.96
CA SER A 133 6.00 1.90 10.18
C SER A 133 5.19 1.63 11.47
N GLU A 134 3.88 1.41 11.40
CA GLU A 134 3.07 1.02 12.55
C GLU A 134 3.51 -0.33 13.16
N VAL A 135 4.25 -1.18 12.43
CA VAL A 135 4.87 -2.39 12.99
C VAL A 135 5.85 -2.08 14.13
N TYR A 136 6.38 -0.86 14.20
CA TYR A 136 7.27 -0.41 15.28
C TYR A 136 6.54 0.17 16.49
N SER A 137 5.22 0.15 16.55
CA SER A 137 4.33 1.02 17.31
C SER A 137 4.74 1.36 18.74
N MET A 138 5.34 0.42 19.50
CA MET A 138 5.80 0.66 20.87
C MET A 138 7.29 0.99 20.98
N ASN A 139 8.08 0.78 19.93
CA ASN A 139 9.53 1.01 19.92
C ASN A 139 9.95 2.37 19.39
N SER A 140 8.99 3.21 18.99
CA SER A 140 9.26 4.51 18.34
C SER A 140 9.94 5.54 19.25
N TRP A 141 10.22 5.20 20.49
CA TRP A 141 10.75 6.08 21.53
C TRP A 141 12.03 5.56 22.14
N ASN A 142 13.02 5.21 21.35
CA ASN A 142 14.32 5.02 21.94
C ASN A 142 15.00 6.39 22.13
N GLU A 143 15.80 6.51 23.18
CA GLU A 143 16.52 7.75 23.54
C GLU A 143 17.52 8.19 22.45
N HIS A 144 17.76 7.34 21.45
CA HIS A 144 18.76 7.53 20.40
C HIS A 144 18.18 7.98 19.06
N GLY A 145 16.87 8.33 18.99
CA GLY A 145 16.33 9.11 17.88
C GLY A 145 15.79 8.32 16.69
N GLY A 146 15.49 7.03 16.82
CA GLY A 146 14.85 6.28 15.75
C GLY A 146 14.87 4.78 15.95
N VAL A 147 14.11 4.04 15.12
CA VAL A 147 14.02 2.59 15.11
C VAL A 147 14.70 2.07 13.86
N LYS A 148 15.44 0.98 13.97
CA LYS A 148 16.07 0.27 12.84
C LYS A 148 15.18 -0.90 12.42
N GLU A 149 15.29 -1.31 11.17
CA GLU A 149 14.56 -2.47 10.64
C GLU A 149 14.89 -3.77 11.37
N SER A 150 16.08 -3.87 11.96
CA SER A 150 16.56 -5.02 12.72
C SER A 150 16.17 -5.03 14.19
N ASP A 151 15.54 -3.97 14.70
CA ASP A 151 15.17 -3.89 16.10
C ASP A 151 14.00 -4.83 16.42
N TYR A 152 13.97 -5.32 17.66
CA TYR A 152 12.80 -6.04 18.15
C TYR A 152 11.59 -5.11 18.18
N ILE A 153 10.43 -5.65 17.79
CA ILE A 153 9.19 -4.90 17.81
C ILE A 153 8.37 -5.28 19.03
N THR A 154 7.68 -4.29 19.62
CA THR A 154 6.76 -4.46 20.73
C THR A 154 5.40 -3.90 20.35
N MET A 155 4.36 -4.71 20.44
CA MET A 155 3.00 -4.31 20.08
C MET A 155 2.12 -4.21 21.33
N ALA A 156 1.20 -3.25 21.32
CA ALA A 156 0.13 -3.20 22.33
C ALA A 156 -0.81 -4.40 22.15
N ASN A 157 -1.42 -4.87 23.23
CA ASN A 157 -2.48 -5.86 23.12
C ASN A 157 -3.77 -5.21 22.57
N ALA A 158 -4.75 -6.05 22.19
CA ALA A 158 -6.00 -5.61 21.57
C ALA A 158 -6.83 -4.64 22.44
N GLU A 159 -6.68 -4.70 23.77
CA GLU A 159 -7.41 -3.81 24.70
C GLU A 159 -6.89 -2.38 24.68
N HIS A 160 -5.64 -2.19 24.25
CA HIS A 160 -4.99 -0.88 24.28
C HIS A 160 -4.98 -0.16 22.94
N SER A 161 -5.12 -0.88 21.82
CA SER A 161 -5.08 -0.25 20.52
C SER A 161 -5.68 -1.11 19.40
N GLN A 162 -6.72 -0.61 18.74
CA GLN A 162 -7.24 -1.20 17.51
C GLN A 162 -6.22 -1.16 16.37
N ARG A 163 -5.27 -0.23 16.37
CA ARG A 163 -4.20 -0.16 15.38
C ARG A 163 -3.29 -1.38 15.40
N THR A 164 -3.27 -2.11 16.50
CA THR A 164 -2.50 -3.34 16.62
C THR A 164 -2.96 -4.39 15.63
N SER A 165 -4.26 -4.50 15.33
CA SER A 165 -4.77 -5.44 14.33
C SER A 165 -4.21 -5.15 12.94
N TYR A 166 -4.19 -3.87 12.53
CA TYR A 166 -3.59 -3.43 11.28
C TYR A 166 -2.08 -3.70 11.22
N ALA A 167 -1.35 -3.27 12.25
CA ALA A 167 0.11 -3.45 12.33
C ALA A 167 0.50 -4.93 12.34
N THR A 168 -0.23 -5.77 13.08
CA THR A 168 0.01 -7.22 13.15
C THR A 168 -0.28 -7.89 11.80
N GLY A 169 -1.35 -7.50 11.12
CA GLY A 169 -1.68 -7.99 9.79
C GLY A 169 -0.57 -7.64 8.79
N LYS A 170 -0.13 -6.38 8.76
CA LYS A 170 0.97 -5.96 7.88
C LYS A 170 2.28 -6.68 8.22
N LEU A 171 2.60 -6.90 9.49
CA LEU A 171 3.76 -7.69 9.89
C LEU A 171 3.67 -9.13 9.39
N LEU A 172 2.49 -9.75 9.45
CA LEU A 172 2.29 -11.11 8.93
C LEU A 172 2.57 -11.18 7.41
N THR A 173 2.20 -10.15 6.65
CA THR A 173 2.51 -10.09 5.22
C THR A 173 4.01 -10.03 4.93
N GLU A 174 4.79 -9.40 5.82
CA GLU A 174 6.25 -9.41 5.71
C GLU A 174 6.84 -10.82 5.90
N PHE A 175 6.22 -11.64 6.77
CA PHE A 175 6.63 -13.04 6.92
C PHE A 175 6.31 -13.86 5.67
N PHE A 176 5.13 -13.71 5.07
CA PHE A 176 4.81 -14.37 3.80
C PHE A 176 5.80 -13.98 2.70
N MET A 177 6.07 -12.70 2.56
CA MET A 177 7.05 -12.20 1.59
C MET A 177 8.44 -12.78 1.85
N LYS A 178 8.90 -12.75 3.11
CA LYS A 178 10.22 -13.28 3.49
C LYS A 178 10.34 -14.78 3.25
N ASP A 179 9.28 -15.54 3.54
CA ASP A 179 9.23 -16.98 3.26
C ASP A 179 9.36 -17.27 1.76
N ALA A 180 8.59 -16.55 0.92
CA ALA A 180 8.65 -16.72 -0.53
C ALA A 180 10.04 -16.40 -1.09
N VAL A 181 10.69 -15.32 -0.61
CA VAL A 181 12.05 -14.94 -1.02
C VAL A 181 13.07 -15.98 -0.54
N ASN A 182 13.00 -16.43 0.71
CA ASN A 182 13.94 -17.42 1.26
C ASN A 182 13.84 -18.78 0.53
N LYS A 183 12.65 -19.12 0.03
CA LYS A 183 12.41 -20.32 -0.78
C LYS A 183 12.79 -20.14 -2.25
N GLY A 184 13.30 -18.96 -2.64
CA GLY A 184 13.68 -18.67 -4.02
C GLY A 184 12.52 -18.61 -5.01
N LYS A 185 11.28 -18.46 -4.53
CA LYS A 185 10.09 -18.44 -5.38
C LYS A 185 9.94 -17.12 -6.15
N ILE A 186 10.36 -16.00 -5.55
CA ILE A 186 10.29 -14.66 -6.11
C ILE A 186 11.36 -13.78 -5.46
N LYS A 187 11.81 -12.72 -6.14
CA LYS A 187 12.61 -11.66 -5.53
C LYS A 187 11.68 -10.56 -5.01
N GLY A 188 12.10 -9.82 -3.98
CA GLY A 188 11.30 -8.69 -3.53
C GLY A 188 11.59 -8.26 -2.10
N CYS A 189 10.81 -7.28 -1.64
CA CYS A 189 10.95 -6.71 -0.30
C CYS A 189 9.61 -6.19 0.21
N SER A 190 9.56 -5.94 1.52
CA SER A 190 8.50 -5.17 2.16
C SER A 190 9.03 -3.77 2.48
N ILE A 191 8.27 -2.74 2.10
CA ILE A 191 8.60 -1.34 2.36
C ILE A 191 7.71 -0.85 3.51
N ARG A 192 8.31 -0.47 4.64
CA ARG A 192 7.60 0.07 5.81
C ARG A 192 7.43 1.57 5.67
N PHE A 193 6.35 1.99 5.03
CA PHE A 193 6.06 3.40 4.86
C PHE A 193 5.83 4.12 6.19
N ALA A 194 6.39 5.32 6.31
CA ALA A 194 6.00 6.30 7.32
C ALA A 194 4.61 6.87 7.00
N ASN A 195 4.17 7.92 7.73
CA ASN A 195 2.92 8.58 7.37
C ASN A 195 3.11 9.31 6.04
N VAL A 196 2.49 8.81 5.00
CA VAL A 196 2.55 9.40 3.65
C VAL A 196 1.54 10.55 3.57
N TYR A 197 1.89 11.61 2.87
CA TYR A 197 0.99 12.71 2.54
C TYR A 197 1.27 13.23 1.12
N SER A 198 0.25 13.76 0.47
CA SER A 198 0.37 14.41 -0.84
C SER A 198 -0.48 15.66 -0.92
N LYS A 199 -0.28 16.46 -1.97
CA LYS A 199 -1.14 17.62 -2.27
C LYS A 199 -2.58 17.22 -2.57
N ASP A 200 -2.78 16.00 -3.09
CA ASP A 200 -4.05 15.49 -3.56
C ASP A 200 -4.77 14.63 -2.51
N GLU A 201 -4.23 14.56 -1.29
CA GLU A 201 -4.86 13.83 -0.20
C GLU A 201 -6.18 14.48 0.21
N LYS A 202 -7.28 13.75 0.01
CA LYS A 202 -8.65 14.23 0.27
C LYS A 202 -9.22 13.76 1.61
N TYR A 203 -8.59 12.80 2.30
CA TYR A 203 -9.17 12.25 3.53
C TYR A 203 -9.02 13.23 4.71
N PRO A 204 -10.12 13.84 5.17
CA PRO A 204 -10.07 15.01 6.06
C PRO A 204 -9.62 14.70 7.50
N LYS A 205 -9.62 13.41 7.89
CA LYS A 205 -9.22 12.99 9.24
C LYS A 205 -7.72 12.68 9.36
N HIS A 206 -6.96 12.66 8.25
CA HIS A 206 -5.53 12.60 8.33
C HIS A 206 -4.95 13.92 8.85
N ILE A 207 -3.85 13.84 9.60
CA ILE A 207 -3.35 14.98 10.36
C ILE A 207 -3.01 16.19 9.49
N ILE A 208 -2.41 16.00 8.31
CA ILE A 208 -2.04 17.11 7.43
C ILE A 208 -3.27 17.77 6.81
N PRO A 209 -4.20 17.06 6.14
CA PRO A 209 -5.47 17.64 5.69
C PRO A 209 -6.28 18.27 6.83
N HIS A 210 -6.33 17.65 8.01
CA HIS A 210 -7.03 18.18 9.16
C HIS A 210 -6.48 19.56 9.56
N ILE A 211 -5.17 19.70 9.71
CA ILE A 211 -4.53 20.96 10.05
C ILE A 211 -4.84 22.04 8.98
N ILE A 212 -4.66 21.70 7.70
CA ILE A 212 -4.88 22.63 6.60
C ILE A 212 -6.33 23.10 6.55
N ASN A 213 -7.28 22.17 6.65
CA ASN A 213 -8.71 22.50 6.58
C ASN A 213 -9.18 23.32 7.79
N SER A 214 -8.71 22.97 9.01
CA SER A 214 -9.04 23.75 10.21
C SER A 214 -8.51 25.19 10.10
N PHE A 215 -7.27 25.36 9.65
CA PHE A 215 -6.74 26.70 9.44
C PHE A 215 -7.50 27.49 8.37
N LYS A 216 -7.90 26.85 7.27
CA LYS A 216 -8.66 27.51 6.20
C LYS A 216 -10.06 27.93 6.65
N ASN A 217 -10.72 27.11 7.47
CA ASN A 217 -12.11 27.32 7.86
C ASN A 217 -12.25 28.17 9.13
N ASP A 218 -11.42 27.92 10.13
CA ASP A 218 -11.60 28.43 11.49
C ASP A 218 -10.47 29.40 11.91
N GLY A 219 -9.38 29.47 11.14
CA GLY A 219 -8.18 30.25 11.47
C GLY A 219 -7.34 29.66 12.61
N GLU A 220 -7.77 28.53 13.17
CA GLU A 220 -7.08 27.85 14.28
C GLU A 220 -7.18 26.34 14.15
N VAL A 221 -6.31 25.61 14.88
CA VAL A 221 -6.31 24.15 14.95
C VAL A 221 -6.36 23.70 16.40
N THR A 222 -7.37 22.90 16.73
CA THR A 222 -7.44 22.23 18.02
C THR A 222 -6.78 20.84 17.93
N LEU A 223 -5.72 20.63 18.69
CA LEU A 223 -5.04 19.35 18.79
C LEU A 223 -5.33 18.70 20.15
N LEU A 224 -5.29 17.35 20.19
CA LEU A 224 -5.45 16.62 21.45
C LEU A 224 -4.32 16.98 22.43
N GLU A 225 -4.60 16.94 23.73
CA GLU A 225 -3.64 17.34 24.78
C GLU A 225 -2.30 16.58 24.70
N ASN A 226 -2.34 15.29 24.33
CA ASN A 226 -1.14 14.47 24.19
C ASN A 226 -0.35 14.73 22.89
N SER A 227 -0.88 15.54 21.97
CA SER A 227 -0.24 15.82 20.66
C SER A 227 1.14 16.43 20.80
N LYS A 228 1.39 17.23 21.85
CA LYS A 228 2.69 17.85 22.12
C LYS A 228 3.83 16.86 22.33
N LYS A 229 3.50 15.62 22.71
CA LYS A 229 4.47 14.55 22.97
C LYS A 229 4.60 13.57 21.80
N ASN A 230 3.69 13.64 20.82
CA ASN A 230 3.70 12.74 19.69
C ASN A 230 4.78 13.16 18.68
N ARG A 231 5.59 12.20 18.27
CA ARG A 231 6.54 12.35 17.16
C ARG A 231 6.11 11.43 16.03
N ARG A 232 6.20 11.91 14.80
CA ARG A 232 5.86 11.15 13.60
C ARG A 232 6.87 11.46 12.50
N THR A 233 7.18 10.44 11.71
CA THR A 233 7.90 10.63 10.46
C THR A 233 6.86 10.77 9.35
N PHE A 234 7.09 11.72 8.45
CA PHE A 234 6.26 11.95 7.28
C PHE A 234 7.08 11.73 6.02
N LEU A 235 6.43 11.17 5.00
CA LEU A 235 6.94 10.99 3.66
C LEU A 235 6.01 11.72 2.69
N GLN A 236 6.55 12.60 1.88
CA GLN A 236 5.80 13.28 0.84
C GLN A 236 5.73 12.40 -0.40
N CYS A 237 4.52 12.18 -0.94
CA CYS A 237 4.30 11.83 -2.34
C CYS A 237 4.39 13.12 -3.16
N LEU A 238 5.15 13.14 -4.21
CA LEU A 238 5.46 14.33 -5.01
C LEU A 238 4.31 14.68 -5.98
#